data_5fd10477d6c3cb1eb83a8595e83b63f6
#
_entry.id   5fd10477d6c3cb1eb83a8595e83b63f6
#
_cell.length_a   1.000
_cell.length_b   1.000
_cell.length_c   1.000
_cell.angle_alpha   90.00
_cell.angle_beta   90.00
_cell.angle_gamma   90.00
#
_symmetry.space_group_name_H-M   'P 1'
#
loop_
_entity.id
_entity.type
_entity.pdbx_description
1 polymer ?
#
loop_
_entity_poly.entity_id
_entity_poly.type
_entity_poly.pdbx_seq_one_letter_code
_entity_poly.pdbx_strand_id
1 'polypeptide(L)' 'LAKSLYKKIIIRSLRDLVVANPKLRNEATSYFSSSEFKKHLLSSGLPIETDETVRDILSMSMVQQKVLVRELVELLK' A
#
# COMPACT_ATOMS: atom_id res chain seq x y z
N LEU A 1 -14.65 -0.64 13.51
CA LEU A 1 -13.33 -0.46 14.16
C LEU A 1 -12.24 -1.25 13.47
N ALA A 2 -12.48 -2.56 13.22
CA ALA A 2 -11.48 -3.39 12.57
C ALA A 2 -11.17 -2.93 11.14
N LYS A 3 -12.20 -2.52 10.39
CA LYS A 3 -12.01 -1.99 9.03
C LYS A 3 -11.09 -0.78 9.02
N SER A 4 -11.32 0.15 9.94
CA SER A 4 -10.53 1.37 10.04
C SER A 4 -9.07 1.06 10.36
N LEU A 5 -8.81 0.07 11.20
CA LEU A 5 -7.45 -0.34 11.56
C LEU A 5 -6.72 -0.90 10.33
N TYR A 6 -7.34 -1.84 9.60
CA TYR A 6 -6.72 -2.43 8.42
C TYR A 6 -6.48 -1.41 7.32
N LYS A 7 -7.42 -0.50 7.14
CA LYS A 7 -7.26 0.60 6.18
C LYS A 7 -6.04 1.46 6.52
N LYS A 8 -5.85 1.78 7.81
CA LYS A 8 -4.69 2.58 8.27
C LYS A 8 -3.38 1.85 8.04
N ILE A 9 -3.35 0.53 8.28
CA ILE A 9 -2.15 -0.28 8.02
C ILE A 9 -1.76 -0.22 6.55
N ILE A 10 -2.73 -0.38 5.66
CA ILE A 10 -2.50 -0.35 4.22
C ILE A 10 -2.00 1.03 3.79
N ILE A 11 -2.64 2.10 4.24
CA ILE A 11 -2.24 3.46 3.88
C ILE A 11 -0.83 3.77 4.39
N ARG A 12 -0.51 3.38 5.63
CA ARG A 12 0.83 3.57 6.17
C ARG A 12 1.88 2.83 5.37
N SER A 13 1.58 1.59 4.99
CA SER A 13 2.50 0.78 4.20
C SER A 13 2.72 1.37 2.81
N LEU A 14 1.68 1.95 2.21
CA LEU A 14 1.82 2.66 0.93
C LEU A 14 2.79 3.84 1.07
N ARG A 15 2.65 4.62 2.13
CA ARG A 15 3.55 5.74 2.37
C ARG A 15 5.00 5.27 2.56
N ASP A 16 5.18 4.14 3.25
CA ASP A 16 6.51 3.58 3.50
C ASP A 16 7.20 3.11 2.23
N LEU A 17 6.47 2.82 1.15
CA LEU A 17 7.06 2.46 -0.13
C LEU A 17 7.95 3.57 -0.71
N VAL A 18 7.69 4.81 -0.34
CA VAL A 18 8.35 5.97 -0.95
C VAL A 18 9.12 6.84 0.04
N VAL A 19 9.31 6.36 1.27
CA VAL A 19 10.14 7.07 2.24
C VAL A 19 11.62 6.92 1.92
N ALA A 20 12.44 7.79 2.48
CA ALA A 20 13.89 7.77 2.25
C ALA A 20 14.59 6.56 2.86
N ASN A 21 14.05 5.99 3.94
CA ASN A 21 14.68 4.88 4.66
C ASN A 21 14.53 3.57 3.88
N PRO A 22 15.64 2.96 3.38
CA PRO A 22 15.56 1.72 2.60
C PRO A 22 14.97 0.55 3.37
N LYS A 23 15.19 0.49 4.67
CA LYS A 23 14.65 -0.60 5.50
C LYS A 23 13.12 -0.56 5.49
N LEU A 24 12.54 0.61 5.68
CA LEU A 24 11.08 0.77 5.67
C LEU A 24 10.51 0.48 4.29
N ARG A 25 11.18 0.91 3.22
CA ARG A 25 10.74 0.61 1.85
C ARG A 25 10.73 -0.90 1.60
N ASN A 26 11.77 -1.60 2.05
CA ASN A 26 11.85 -3.05 1.86
C ASN A 26 10.78 -3.79 2.67
N GLU A 27 10.51 -3.35 3.89
CA GLU A 27 9.45 -3.92 4.71
C GLU A 27 8.08 -3.74 4.05
N ALA A 28 7.81 -2.54 3.52
CA ALA A 28 6.55 -2.27 2.84
C ALA A 28 6.39 -3.11 1.58
N THR A 29 7.46 -3.25 0.79
CA THR A 29 7.45 -4.09 -0.41
C THR A 29 7.14 -5.54 -0.05
N SER A 30 7.78 -6.06 0.99
CA SER A 30 7.54 -7.42 1.47
C SER A 30 6.10 -7.60 1.95
N TYR A 31 5.56 -6.61 2.65
CA TYR A 31 4.17 -6.64 3.11
C TYR A 31 3.20 -6.77 1.94
N PHE A 32 3.36 -5.93 0.91
CA PHE A 32 2.45 -5.96 -0.24
C PHE A 32 2.60 -7.23 -1.10
N SER A 33 3.71 -7.94 -0.96
CA SER A 33 3.92 -9.22 -1.64
C SER A 33 3.45 -10.41 -0.80
N SER A 34 3.00 -10.19 0.42
CA SER A 34 2.61 -11.24 1.35
C SER A 34 1.12 -11.54 1.27
N SER A 35 0.72 -12.73 1.76
CA SER A 35 -0.69 -13.09 1.89
C SER A 35 -1.40 -12.26 2.95
N GLU A 36 -0.64 -11.67 3.87
CA GLU A 36 -1.18 -10.84 4.94
C GLU A 36 -1.84 -9.58 4.39
N PHE A 37 -1.22 -8.94 3.39
CA PHE A 37 -1.84 -7.80 2.72
C PHE A 37 -3.20 -8.15 2.15
N LYS A 38 -3.32 -9.30 1.50
CA LYS A 38 -4.60 -9.74 0.91
C LYS A 38 -5.67 -9.92 1.97
N LYS A 39 -5.31 -10.50 3.11
CA LYS A 39 -6.24 -10.65 4.23
C LYS A 39 -6.68 -9.31 4.78
N HIS A 40 -5.73 -8.38 4.96
CA HIS A 40 -6.02 -7.03 5.44
C HIS A 40 -6.91 -6.28 4.46
N LEU A 41 -6.65 -6.43 3.17
CA LEU A 41 -7.46 -5.79 2.13
C LEU A 41 -8.91 -6.22 2.21
N LEU A 42 -9.16 -7.52 2.31
CA LEU A 42 -10.52 -8.06 2.44
C LEU A 42 -11.21 -7.55 3.69
N SER A 43 -10.47 -7.37 4.77
CA SER A 43 -11.03 -6.92 6.06
C SER A 43 -11.17 -5.40 6.15
N SER A 44 -10.54 -4.65 5.25
CA SER A 44 -10.49 -3.19 5.32
C SER A 44 -11.71 -2.50 4.73
N GLY A 45 -12.47 -3.20 3.89
CA GLY A 45 -13.57 -2.61 3.13
C GLY A 45 -13.11 -1.80 1.92
N LEU A 46 -11.81 -1.78 1.62
CA LEU A 46 -11.30 -1.10 0.43
C LEU A 46 -11.63 -1.90 -0.83
N PRO A 47 -11.66 -1.22 -2.01
CA PRO A 47 -11.91 -1.92 -3.26
C PRO A 47 -10.89 -3.02 -3.51
N ILE A 48 -11.34 -4.15 -4.03
CA ILE A 48 -10.48 -5.31 -4.33
C ILE A 48 -9.44 -4.96 -5.39
N GLU A 49 -9.77 -4.02 -6.29
CA GLU A 49 -8.89 -3.52 -7.32
C GLU A 49 -7.63 -2.84 -6.77
N THR A 50 -7.64 -2.51 -5.48
CA THR A 50 -6.46 -1.94 -4.80
C THR A 50 -5.25 -2.88 -4.92
N ASP A 51 -5.46 -4.19 -4.87
CA ASP A 51 -4.38 -5.18 -5.02
C ASP A 51 -3.67 -5.02 -6.36
N GLU A 52 -4.44 -4.91 -7.43
CA GLU A 52 -3.88 -4.75 -8.77
C GLU A 52 -3.15 -3.42 -8.92
N THR A 53 -3.74 -2.35 -8.40
CA THR A 53 -3.12 -1.02 -8.42
C THR A 53 -1.78 -1.03 -7.69
N VAL A 54 -1.71 -1.67 -6.53
CA VAL A 54 -0.47 -1.78 -5.76
C VAL A 54 0.59 -2.57 -6.54
N ARG A 55 0.21 -3.67 -7.19
CA ARG A 55 1.15 -4.43 -8.03
C ARG A 55 1.74 -3.57 -9.13
N ASP A 56 0.92 -2.76 -9.77
CA ASP A 56 1.37 -1.86 -10.82
C ASP A 56 2.37 -0.84 -10.25
N ILE A 57 2.06 -0.28 -9.08
CA ILE A 57 2.95 0.66 -8.42
C ILE A 57 4.32 0.02 -8.11
N LEU A 58 4.33 -1.21 -7.62
CA LEU A 58 5.56 -1.92 -7.29
C LEU A 58 6.48 -2.14 -8.49
N SER A 59 5.91 -2.18 -9.70
CA SER A 59 6.68 -2.37 -10.93
C SER A 59 7.25 -1.08 -11.50
N MET A 60 6.94 0.06 -10.92
CA MET A 60 7.32 1.38 -11.45
C MET A 60 8.61 1.91 -10.84
N SER A 61 9.18 2.95 -11.49
CA SER A 61 10.33 3.67 -10.95
C SER A 61 9.95 4.41 -9.67
N MET A 62 10.94 4.76 -8.85
CA MET A 62 10.69 5.47 -7.59
C MET A 62 9.96 6.80 -7.82
N VAL A 63 10.30 7.51 -8.90
CA VAL A 63 9.65 8.80 -9.22
C VAL A 63 8.16 8.59 -9.48
N GLN A 64 7.83 7.58 -10.28
CA GLN A 64 6.44 7.24 -10.57
C GLN A 64 5.70 6.73 -9.34
N GLN A 65 6.37 5.93 -8.51
CA GLN A 65 5.78 5.43 -7.27
C GLN A 65 5.36 6.58 -6.35
N LYS A 66 6.21 7.60 -6.21
CA LYS A 66 5.89 8.75 -5.36
C LYS A 66 4.59 9.43 -5.78
N VAL A 67 4.41 9.63 -7.07
CA VAL A 67 3.20 10.28 -7.60
C VAL A 67 1.97 9.39 -7.37
N LEU A 68 2.07 8.13 -7.75
CA LEU A 68 0.93 7.21 -7.68
C LEU A 68 0.54 6.84 -6.26
N VAL A 69 1.51 6.69 -5.36
CA VAL A 69 1.21 6.46 -3.95
C VAL A 69 0.43 7.63 -3.37
N ARG A 70 0.84 8.85 -3.68
CA ARG A 70 0.12 10.05 -3.21
C ARG A 70 -1.33 10.04 -3.68
N GLU A 71 -1.53 9.78 -4.98
CA GLU A 71 -2.88 9.74 -5.54
C GLU A 71 -3.72 8.63 -4.93
N LEU A 72 -3.15 7.44 -4.80
CA LEU A 72 -3.87 6.30 -4.24
C LEU A 72 -4.25 6.56 -2.78
N VAL A 73 -3.33 7.08 -1.98
CA VAL A 73 -3.62 7.40 -0.58
C VAL A 73 -4.78 8.40 -0.47
N GLU A 74 -4.81 9.41 -1.33
CA GLU A 74 -5.92 10.36 -1.33
C GLU A 74 -7.25 9.69 -1.66
N LEU A 75 -7.24 8.75 -2.60
CA LEU A 75 -8.45 8.01 -2.96
C LEU A 75 -8.92 7.08 -1.83
N LEU A 76 -8.00 6.53 -1.05
CA LEU A 76 -8.32 5.56 -0.01
C LEU A 76 -8.71 6.20 1.33
N LYS A 77 -8.40 7.47 1.54
CA LYS A 77 -8.70 8.15 2.80
C LYS A 77 -10.20 8.19 3.13
#